data_d9e32c672e6a2acd5407c0e1df6f20fe
#
_entry.id   d9e32c672e6a2acd5407c0e1df6f20fe
#
_cell.length_a   1.000
_cell.length_b   1.000
_cell.length_c   1.000
_cell.angle_alpha   90.00
_cell.angle_beta   90.00
_cell.angle_gamma   90.00
#
_symmetry.space_group_name_H-M   'P 1'
#
loop_
_entity.id
_entity.type
_entity.pdbx_description
1 polymer ?
#
loop_
_entity_poly.entity_id
_entity_poly.type
_entity_poly.pdbx_seq_one_letter_code
_entity_poly.pdbx_strand_id
1 'polypeptide(L)'
;SRAEVLELFHAADATVLSSAAFGAASGSTIVNAAVFTKMAMPEMTRFGYDVRLSAGSIAAAGTLAALIPPSILMVVYAVITEQSIGKLLIAGIVPGILTAVIYCTGIYMFARMRPSLAPLARISFTWKERFQSLYSVYGIIILFSLVVGGIYGGYFPATYAGAVGAFGAFVIALVKGRMGMKSLAEVLKEAAVTTSVIFIIVIGGIIFARFLTYSGLVEIISTGLLGFGSDKYVYLAGFGLLFLVLGCFIEPIAIMVMTLPIMFPVMVKAGFDPIWLGVVSVKLAEISVLSPPVGLNVFVVKSASPVPVTLGQVFAGVTPFIVLDLASLVLYVLFPNTLVLVQPGIPLVEGRDGKAVANEAYIEHLNSLMMGLIMDVRNKVPFSFMPREVLDLPERVECVNGALRFSDMRAIMSLKQHV
;
A
#
# COMPACT_ATOMS: atom_id res chain seq x y z
N SER A 1 -0.29 34.78 13.49
CA SER A 1 -0.67 34.36 14.86
C SER A 1 -1.16 32.90 14.85
N ARG A 2 -1.25 32.24 16.00
CA ARG A 2 -1.81 30.87 16.10
C ARG A 2 -3.24 30.74 15.53
N ALA A 3 -4.00 31.81 15.51
CA ALA A 3 -5.33 31.86 14.91
C ALA A 3 -5.27 31.77 13.38
N GLU A 4 -4.30 32.39 12.72
CA GLU A 4 -4.13 32.34 11.27
C GLU A 4 -3.76 30.96 10.76
N VAL A 5 -3.00 30.17 11.54
CA VAL A 5 -2.63 28.79 11.17
C VAL A 5 -3.84 27.84 11.28
N LEU A 6 -4.78 28.12 12.18
CA LEU A 6 -6.00 27.32 12.36
C LEU A 6 -7.11 27.68 11.35
N GLU A 7 -7.06 28.88 10.78
CA GLU A 7 -7.93 29.28 9.67
C GLU A 7 -7.49 28.68 8.31
N LEU A 8 -6.32 28.03 8.28
CA LEU A 8 -5.72 27.43 7.08
C LEU A 8 -6.30 26.05 6.70
N PHE A 9 -7.04 25.40 7.60
CA PHE A 9 -7.67 24.12 7.30
C PHE A 9 -9.01 24.31 6.59
N HIS A 10 -9.02 24.05 5.30
CA HIS A 10 -10.20 24.03 4.45
C HIS A 10 -11.02 22.74 4.61
N ALA A 11 -12.31 22.78 4.27
CA ALA A 11 -13.14 21.57 4.25
C ALA A 11 -12.61 20.49 3.30
N ALA A 12 -11.88 20.90 2.24
CA ALA A 12 -11.20 19.99 1.34
C ALA A 12 -10.02 19.27 2.01
N ASP A 13 -9.24 19.94 2.85
CA ASP A 13 -8.15 19.33 3.62
C ASP A 13 -8.69 18.33 4.65
N ALA A 14 -9.78 18.72 5.34
CA ALA A 14 -10.49 17.81 6.25
C ALA A 14 -11.00 16.56 5.51
N THR A 15 -11.49 16.72 4.27
CA THR A 15 -11.90 15.61 3.41
C THR A 15 -10.73 14.70 3.08
N VAL A 16 -9.56 15.25 2.69
CA VAL A 16 -8.35 14.47 2.40
C VAL A 16 -7.90 13.67 3.62
N LEU A 17 -7.77 14.31 4.78
CA LEU A 17 -7.33 13.64 6.01
C LEU A 17 -8.32 12.58 6.50
N SER A 18 -9.63 12.88 6.44
CA SER A 18 -10.67 11.92 6.81
C SER A 18 -10.72 10.74 5.84
N SER A 19 -10.54 11.01 4.54
CA SER A 19 -10.45 10.00 3.48
C SER A 19 -9.22 9.10 3.68
N ALA A 20 -8.07 9.67 4.03
CA ALA A 20 -6.87 8.92 4.38
C ALA A 20 -7.10 7.99 5.59
N ALA A 21 -7.73 8.51 6.64
CA ALA A 21 -8.06 7.73 7.84
C ALA A 21 -9.08 6.61 7.55
N PHE A 22 -10.11 6.88 6.75
CA PHE A 22 -11.09 5.87 6.33
C PHE A 22 -10.47 4.87 5.35
N GLY A 23 -9.58 5.33 4.48
CA GLY A 23 -8.79 4.49 3.58
C GLY A 23 -8.02 3.41 4.33
N ALA A 24 -7.44 3.78 5.47
CA ALA A 24 -6.78 2.86 6.40
C ALA A 24 -7.71 1.79 7.01
N ALA A 25 -9.03 1.95 6.91
CA ALA A 25 -9.99 0.92 7.33
C ALA A 25 -10.54 0.12 6.16
N SER A 26 -10.73 0.75 4.99
CA SER A 26 -11.37 0.15 3.81
C SER A 26 -10.39 -0.53 2.87
N GLY A 27 -9.18 0.00 2.71
CA GLY A 27 -8.16 -0.47 1.76
C GLY A 27 -8.55 -0.35 0.28
N SER A 28 -9.72 0.24 -0.03
CA SER A 28 -10.28 0.32 -1.38
C SER A 28 -10.47 1.76 -1.83
N THR A 29 -9.86 2.14 -2.94
CA THR A 29 -9.95 3.48 -3.54
C THR A 29 -11.36 3.80 -4.00
N ILE A 30 -12.05 2.83 -4.61
CA ILE A 30 -13.41 2.95 -5.14
C ILE A 30 -14.40 3.20 -4.01
N VAL A 31 -14.36 2.37 -2.96
CA VAL A 31 -15.25 2.49 -1.80
C VAL A 31 -15.02 3.84 -1.11
N ASN A 32 -13.77 4.22 -0.93
CA ASN A 32 -13.38 5.47 -0.31
C ASN A 32 -13.94 6.67 -1.11
N ALA A 33 -13.70 6.72 -2.42
CA ALA A 33 -14.23 7.76 -3.29
C ALA A 33 -15.77 7.83 -3.25
N ALA A 34 -16.46 6.68 -3.29
CA ALA A 34 -17.91 6.63 -3.25
C ALA A 34 -18.52 7.17 -1.94
N VAL A 35 -17.93 6.75 -0.80
CA VAL A 35 -18.38 7.17 0.54
C VAL A 35 -18.18 8.66 0.72
N PHE A 36 -16.96 9.17 0.42
CA PHE A 36 -16.67 10.59 0.59
C PHE A 36 -17.42 11.47 -0.39
N THR A 37 -17.75 10.98 -1.59
CA THR A 37 -18.62 11.71 -2.51
C THR A 37 -20.00 11.95 -1.90
N LYS A 38 -20.60 10.93 -1.29
CA LYS A 38 -21.93 11.07 -0.66
C LYS A 38 -21.90 11.94 0.58
N MET A 39 -20.80 11.94 1.33
CA MET A 39 -20.68 12.65 2.60
C MET A 39 -20.14 14.08 2.44
N ALA A 40 -19.02 14.24 1.75
CA ALA A 40 -18.29 15.51 1.69
C ALA A 40 -18.79 16.44 0.58
N MET A 41 -19.23 15.91 -0.56
CA MET A 41 -19.65 16.71 -1.71
C MET A 41 -20.78 17.70 -1.38
N PRO A 42 -21.90 17.30 -0.69
CA PRO A 42 -22.94 18.22 -0.29
C PRO A 42 -22.46 19.30 0.67
N GLU A 43 -21.62 18.92 1.65
CA GLU A 43 -21.12 19.87 2.63
C GLU A 43 -20.14 20.87 2.00
N MET A 44 -19.23 20.44 1.14
CA MET A 44 -18.32 21.35 0.43
C MET A 44 -19.09 22.33 -0.45
N THR A 45 -20.08 21.86 -1.19
CA THR A 45 -20.93 22.74 -2.01
C THR A 45 -21.78 23.70 -1.17
N ARG A 46 -22.26 23.26 -0.01
CA ARG A 46 -22.96 24.12 0.98
C ARG A 46 -22.07 25.25 1.50
N PHE A 47 -20.76 24.99 1.65
CA PHE A 47 -19.78 26.00 2.04
C PHE A 47 -19.29 26.87 0.87
N GLY A 48 -19.89 26.73 -0.31
CA GLY A 48 -19.57 27.53 -1.49
C GLY A 48 -18.34 27.11 -2.25
N TYR A 49 -17.80 25.91 -2.00
CA TYR A 49 -16.70 25.37 -2.80
C TYR A 49 -17.11 25.13 -4.25
N ASP A 50 -16.22 25.40 -5.16
CA ASP A 50 -16.41 25.03 -6.56
C ASP A 50 -16.57 23.52 -6.68
N VAL A 51 -17.58 23.10 -7.45
CA VAL A 51 -17.92 21.68 -7.65
C VAL A 51 -16.73 20.89 -8.24
N ARG A 52 -15.90 21.54 -9.08
CA ARG A 52 -14.70 20.91 -9.68
C ARG A 52 -13.66 20.60 -8.60
N LEU A 53 -13.35 21.57 -7.73
CA LEU A 53 -12.38 21.37 -6.65
C LEU A 53 -12.90 20.31 -5.66
N SER A 54 -14.20 20.36 -5.32
CA SER A 54 -14.83 19.37 -4.42
C SER A 54 -14.73 17.97 -5.00
N ALA A 55 -15.14 17.77 -6.26
CA ALA A 55 -15.09 16.48 -6.91
C ALA A 55 -13.65 15.97 -7.10
N GLY A 56 -12.75 16.88 -7.50
CA GLY A 56 -11.35 16.55 -7.71
C GLY A 56 -10.63 16.13 -6.44
N SER A 57 -10.81 16.89 -5.36
CA SER A 57 -10.20 16.55 -4.06
C SER A 57 -10.74 15.24 -3.48
N ILE A 58 -12.03 14.94 -3.65
CA ILE A 58 -12.62 13.68 -3.20
C ILE A 58 -12.07 12.50 -4.03
N ALA A 59 -12.03 12.62 -5.36
CA ALA A 59 -11.51 11.58 -6.23
C ALA A 59 -10.04 11.25 -5.90
N ALA A 60 -9.22 12.30 -5.75
CA ALA A 60 -7.82 12.17 -5.40
C ALA A 60 -7.63 11.62 -3.98
N ALA A 61 -8.34 12.15 -2.98
CA ALA A 61 -8.26 11.65 -1.62
C ALA A 61 -8.66 10.17 -1.51
N GLY A 62 -9.58 9.72 -2.38
CA GLY A 62 -9.97 8.32 -2.48
C GLY A 62 -8.80 7.38 -2.75
N THR A 63 -7.79 7.80 -3.53
CA THR A 63 -6.65 6.97 -3.89
C THR A 63 -5.72 6.69 -2.71
N LEU A 64 -5.69 7.54 -1.68
CA LEU A 64 -4.85 7.34 -0.49
C LEU A 64 -5.09 5.99 0.20
N ALA A 65 -6.27 5.39 0.03
CA ALA A 65 -6.59 4.05 0.53
C ALA A 65 -5.71 2.94 -0.05
N ALA A 66 -5.08 3.17 -1.20
CA ALA A 66 -4.19 2.19 -1.80
C ALA A 66 -2.78 2.22 -1.22
N LEU A 67 -2.33 3.35 -0.68
CA LEU A 67 -1.00 3.49 -0.07
C LEU A 67 -1.02 3.30 1.44
N ILE A 68 -2.04 3.81 2.13
CA ILE A 68 -2.13 3.75 3.59
C ILE A 68 -2.62 2.36 4.02
N PRO A 69 -1.86 1.63 4.84
CA PRO A 69 -2.23 0.27 5.25
C PRO A 69 -3.51 0.20 6.10
N PRO A 70 -4.27 -0.92 6.00
CA PRO A 70 -4.10 -2.04 5.08
C PRO A 70 -4.57 -1.72 3.65
N SER A 71 -3.77 -2.09 2.65
CA SER A 71 -4.01 -1.81 1.22
C SER A 71 -4.22 -3.09 0.44
N ILE A 72 -5.32 -3.20 -0.28
CA ILE A 72 -5.63 -4.34 -1.15
C ILE A 72 -4.59 -4.44 -2.27
N LEU A 73 -4.22 -3.32 -2.90
CA LEU A 73 -3.27 -3.31 -4.02
C LEU A 73 -1.87 -3.77 -3.59
N MET A 74 -1.40 -3.37 -2.40
CA MET A 74 -0.13 -3.83 -1.86
C MET A 74 -0.15 -5.34 -1.57
N VAL A 75 -1.26 -5.86 -1.05
CA VAL A 75 -1.41 -7.31 -0.83
C VAL A 75 -1.38 -8.07 -2.15
N VAL A 76 -2.12 -7.59 -3.16
CA VAL A 76 -2.14 -8.20 -4.50
C VAL A 76 -0.75 -8.18 -5.14
N TYR A 77 -0.06 -7.04 -5.08
CA TYR A 77 1.33 -6.95 -5.54
C TYR A 77 2.22 -7.98 -4.85
N ALA A 78 2.16 -8.05 -3.51
CA ALA A 78 2.97 -8.98 -2.73
C ALA A 78 2.71 -10.45 -3.11
N VAL A 79 1.45 -10.82 -3.34
CA VAL A 79 1.07 -12.18 -3.75
C VAL A 79 1.61 -12.51 -5.14
N ILE A 80 1.49 -11.59 -6.12
CA ILE A 80 1.94 -11.81 -7.49
C ILE A 80 3.47 -11.91 -7.58
N THR A 81 4.17 -11.08 -6.80
CA THR A 81 5.63 -10.96 -6.84
C THR A 81 6.36 -11.78 -5.77
N GLU A 82 5.59 -12.54 -4.98
CA GLU A 82 6.09 -13.36 -3.86
C GLU A 82 6.89 -12.56 -2.82
N GLN A 83 6.50 -11.27 -2.62
CA GLN A 83 7.13 -10.41 -1.63
C GLN A 83 6.42 -10.44 -0.27
N SER A 84 7.10 -9.96 0.76
CA SER A 84 6.53 -9.86 2.10
C SER A 84 5.43 -8.81 2.17
N ILE A 85 4.19 -9.24 2.44
CA ILE A 85 3.02 -8.35 2.66
C ILE A 85 3.33 -7.33 3.76
N GLY A 86 3.91 -7.78 4.88
CA GLY A 86 4.22 -6.91 6.02
C GLY A 86 5.20 -5.80 5.65
N LYS A 87 6.30 -6.14 4.97
CA LYS A 87 7.28 -5.14 4.52
C LYS A 87 6.66 -4.13 3.57
N LEU A 88 5.80 -4.59 2.66
CA LEU A 88 5.16 -3.72 1.69
C LEU A 88 4.16 -2.76 2.34
N LEU A 89 3.33 -3.26 3.27
CA LEU A 89 2.40 -2.41 4.02
C LEU A 89 3.14 -1.33 4.82
N ILE A 90 4.26 -1.69 5.47
CA ILE A 90 5.10 -0.73 6.18
C ILE A 90 5.68 0.31 5.23
N ALA A 91 6.20 -0.12 4.09
CA ALA A 91 6.81 0.76 3.09
C ALA A 91 5.82 1.79 2.52
N GLY A 92 4.51 1.51 2.54
CA GLY A 92 3.48 2.42 2.06
C GLY A 92 3.11 3.57 3.01
N ILE A 93 3.46 3.49 4.30
CA ILE A 93 3.03 4.48 5.31
C ILE A 93 3.57 5.87 4.99
N VAL A 94 4.89 6.00 4.85
CA VAL A 94 5.54 7.30 4.59
C VAL A 94 5.10 7.91 3.26
N PRO A 95 5.08 7.16 2.14
CA PRO A 95 4.52 7.63 0.88
C PRO A 95 3.06 8.08 0.98
N GLY A 96 2.22 7.33 1.68
CA GLY A 96 0.81 7.68 1.88
C GLY A 96 0.63 8.99 2.66
N ILE A 97 1.37 9.17 3.76
CA ILE A 97 1.37 10.41 4.53
C ILE A 97 1.90 11.58 3.69
N LEU A 98 3.01 11.37 2.97
CA LEU A 98 3.58 12.40 2.11
C LEU A 98 2.58 12.84 1.02
N THR A 99 1.90 11.89 0.38
CA THR A 99 0.87 12.22 -0.62
C THR A 99 -0.26 13.03 0.00
N ALA A 100 -0.74 12.66 1.20
CA ALA A 100 -1.77 13.42 1.89
C ALA A 100 -1.31 14.87 2.19
N VAL A 101 -0.07 15.04 2.65
CA VAL A 101 0.54 16.37 2.89
C VAL A 101 0.65 17.17 1.59
N ILE A 102 1.07 16.54 0.49
CA ILE A 102 1.15 17.18 -0.84
C ILE A 102 -0.24 17.64 -1.29
N TYR A 103 -1.28 16.83 -1.11
CA TYR A 103 -2.65 17.19 -1.46
C TYR A 103 -3.15 18.37 -0.62
N CYS A 104 -2.98 18.33 0.70
CA CYS A 104 -3.36 19.44 1.57
C CYS A 104 -2.60 20.72 1.19
N THR A 105 -1.29 20.63 0.94
CA THR A 105 -0.49 21.78 0.49
C THR A 105 -1.00 22.32 -0.86
N GLY A 106 -1.32 21.45 -1.81
CA GLY A 106 -1.88 21.80 -3.09
C GLY A 106 -3.23 22.50 -2.98
N ILE A 107 -4.14 21.98 -2.16
CA ILE A 107 -5.46 22.58 -1.89
C ILE A 107 -5.27 23.96 -1.30
N TYR A 108 -4.39 24.10 -0.31
CA TYR A 108 -4.07 25.40 0.28
C TYR A 108 -3.56 26.40 -0.76
N MET A 109 -2.64 25.98 -1.60
CA MET A 109 -2.12 26.84 -2.68
C MET A 109 -3.21 27.26 -3.67
N PHE A 110 -4.08 26.34 -4.09
CA PHE A 110 -5.21 26.63 -4.98
C PHE A 110 -6.20 27.61 -4.36
N ALA A 111 -6.53 27.40 -3.10
CA ALA A 111 -7.42 28.30 -2.34
C ALA A 111 -6.83 29.71 -2.22
N ARG A 112 -5.52 29.82 -1.99
CA ARG A 112 -4.84 31.12 -1.90
C ARG A 112 -4.70 31.83 -3.26
N MET A 113 -4.46 31.08 -4.32
CA MET A 113 -4.34 31.64 -5.68
C MET A 113 -5.70 32.02 -6.27
N ARG A 114 -6.74 31.28 -5.94
CA ARG A 114 -8.11 31.49 -6.43
C ARG A 114 -9.14 31.33 -5.29
N PRO A 115 -9.31 32.37 -4.46
CA PRO A 115 -10.23 32.32 -3.31
C PRO A 115 -11.69 32.01 -3.69
N SER A 116 -12.07 32.23 -4.93
CA SER A 116 -13.40 31.90 -5.45
C SER A 116 -13.66 30.40 -5.55
N LEU A 117 -12.62 29.55 -5.61
CA LEU A 117 -12.75 28.10 -5.70
C LEU A 117 -12.98 27.45 -4.33
N ALA A 118 -12.41 28.04 -3.28
CA ALA A 118 -12.49 27.55 -1.91
C ALA A 118 -12.63 28.75 -0.97
N PRO A 119 -13.84 29.26 -0.77
CA PRO A 119 -14.06 30.35 0.17
C PRO A 119 -13.73 29.87 1.59
N LEU A 120 -13.02 30.72 2.34
CA LEU A 120 -12.75 30.49 3.76
C LEU A 120 -14.07 30.40 4.52
N ALA A 121 -14.46 29.20 4.90
CA ALA A 121 -15.57 29.01 5.80
C ALA A 121 -15.15 29.51 7.19
N ARG A 122 -15.66 30.68 7.61
CA ARG A 122 -15.45 31.22 8.96
C ARG A 122 -16.23 30.41 9.99
N ILE A 123 -15.90 29.13 10.13
CA ILE A 123 -16.48 28.25 11.13
C ILE A 123 -15.46 28.06 12.24
N SER A 124 -15.71 28.69 13.36
CA SER A 124 -14.93 28.45 14.57
C SER A 124 -15.49 27.24 15.30
N PHE A 125 -14.80 26.11 15.23
CA PHE A 125 -15.11 24.95 16.06
C PHE A 125 -14.53 25.12 17.45
N THR A 126 -15.35 24.91 18.47
CA THR A 126 -14.88 24.84 19.85
C THR A 126 -14.01 23.61 20.08
N TRP A 127 -13.11 23.66 21.04
CA TRP A 127 -12.30 22.49 21.42
C TRP A 127 -13.15 21.27 21.79
N LYS A 128 -14.33 21.50 22.40
CA LYS A 128 -15.29 20.44 22.74
C LYS A 128 -15.81 19.73 21.49
N GLU A 129 -16.17 20.48 20.45
CA GLU A 129 -16.64 19.90 19.17
C GLU A 129 -15.53 19.12 18.47
N ARG A 130 -14.29 19.58 18.53
CA ARG A 130 -13.13 18.87 17.99
C ARG A 130 -12.90 17.53 18.70
N PHE A 131 -12.93 17.50 20.03
CA PHE A 131 -12.82 16.26 20.79
C PHE A 131 -14.01 15.33 20.56
N GLN A 132 -15.21 15.86 20.43
CA GLN A 132 -16.41 15.07 20.13
C GLN A 132 -16.34 14.45 18.72
N SER A 133 -15.80 15.18 17.74
CA SER A 133 -15.54 14.64 16.39
C SER A 133 -14.48 13.56 16.41
N LEU A 134 -13.40 13.73 17.16
CA LEU A 134 -12.36 12.72 17.34
C LEU A 134 -12.91 11.45 18.01
N TYR A 135 -13.80 11.63 19.01
CA TYR A 135 -14.51 10.51 19.62
C TYR A 135 -15.42 9.78 18.61
N SER A 136 -15.96 10.46 17.61
CA SER A 136 -16.79 9.81 16.59
C SER A 136 -16.00 8.88 15.67
N VAL A 137 -14.70 9.11 15.48
CA VAL A 137 -13.82 8.29 14.63
C VAL A 137 -12.97 7.28 15.42
N TYR A 138 -13.21 7.15 16.75
CA TYR A 138 -12.41 6.25 17.59
C TYR A 138 -12.33 4.80 17.05
N GLY A 139 -13.41 4.32 16.41
CA GLY A 139 -13.45 2.99 15.83
C GLY A 139 -12.40 2.79 14.72
N ILE A 140 -12.17 3.80 13.89
CA ILE A 140 -11.14 3.76 12.84
C ILE A 140 -9.75 3.77 13.47
N ILE A 141 -9.53 4.61 14.50
CA ILE A 141 -8.25 4.70 15.21
C ILE A 141 -7.94 3.35 15.89
N ILE A 142 -8.92 2.73 16.54
CA ILE A 142 -8.76 1.40 17.16
C ILE A 142 -8.41 0.36 16.10
N LEU A 143 -9.13 0.32 14.97
CA LEU A 143 -8.86 -0.65 13.90
C LEU A 143 -7.46 -0.46 13.30
N PHE A 144 -7.08 0.77 13.00
CA PHE A 144 -5.75 1.08 12.50
C PHE A 144 -4.66 0.65 13.50
N SER A 145 -4.82 1.03 14.77
CA SER A 145 -3.88 0.66 15.83
C SER A 145 -3.83 -0.85 16.08
N LEU A 146 -4.96 -1.54 15.99
CA LEU A 146 -5.04 -2.99 16.14
C LEU A 146 -4.31 -3.70 15.01
N VAL A 147 -4.54 -3.30 13.76
CA VAL A 147 -3.94 -3.95 12.58
C VAL A 147 -2.47 -3.59 12.48
N VAL A 148 -2.14 -2.31 12.43
CA VAL A 148 -0.77 -1.84 12.24
C VAL A 148 0.07 -2.13 13.48
N GLY A 149 -0.45 -1.80 14.67
CA GLY A 149 0.22 -2.09 15.94
C GLY A 149 0.41 -3.58 16.20
N GLY A 150 -0.55 -4.42 15.76
CA GLY A 150 -0.43 -5.87 15.86
C GLY A 150 0.66 -6.46 14.97
N ILE A 151 0.79 -5.95 13.73
CA ILE A 151 1.87 -6.35 12.81
C ILE A 151 3.24 -5.90 13.36
N TYR A 152 3.37 -4.63 13.77
CA TYR A 152 4.62 -4.07 14.29
C TYR A 152 5.03 -4.64 15.64
N GLY A 153 4.05 -4.90 16.51
CA GLY A 153 4.28 -5.54 17.80
C GLY A 153 4.60 -7.02 17.71
N GLY A 154 4.54 -7.60 16.49
CA GLY A 154 4.80 -9.03 16.27
C GLY A 154 3.73 -9.96 16.86
N TYR A 155 2.54 -9.44 17.22
CA TYR A 155 1.45 -10.25 17.78
C TYR A 155 0.87 -11.23 16.77
N PHE A 156 0.90 -10.88 15.49
CA PHE A 156 0.48 -11.75 14.38
C PHE A 156 1.18 -11.37 13.07
N PRO A 157 1.36 -12.34 12.14
CA PRO A 157 1.88 -12.06 10.81
C PRO A 157 0.93 -11.16 10.01
N ALA A 158 1.48 -10.37 9.07
CA ALA A 158 0.70 -9.47 8.23
C ALA A 158 -0.39 -10.17 7.41
N THR A 159 -0.24 -11.48 7.16
CA THR A 159 -1.25 -12.31 6.48
C THR A 159 -2.56 -12.46 7.26
N TYR A 160 -2.52 -12.31 8.59
CA TYR A 160 -3.73 -12.33 9.45
C TYR A 160 -4.34 -10.94 9.65
N ALA A 161 -3.69 -9.89 9.18
CA ALA A 161 -4.12 -8.50 9.37
C ALA A 161 -5.56 -8.24 8.91
N GLY A 162 -5.93 -8.80 7.75
CA GLY A 162 -7.29 -8.69 7.21
C GLY A 162 -8.34 -9.34 8.10
N ALA A 163 -8.06 -10.55 8.63
CA ALA A 163 -8.97 -11.26 9.53
C ALA A 163 -9.15 -10.52 10.87
N VAL A 164 -8.03 -10.02 11.44
CA VAL A 164 -8.05 -9.24 12.69
C VAL A 164 -8.80 -7.92 12.49
N GLY A 165 -8.56 -7.22 11.37
CA GLY A 165 -9.29 -6.00 11.02
C GLY A 165 -10.78 -6.22 10.82
N ALA A 166 -11.16 -7.26 10.08
CA ALA A 166 -12.57 -7.63 9.84
C ALA A 166 -13.29 -7.99 11.15
N PHE A 167 -12.65 -8.80 12.01
CA PHE A 167 -13.19 -9.16 13.32
C PHE A 167 -13.32 -7.93 14.22
N GLY A 168 -12.30 -7.06 14.26
CA GLY A 168 -12.36 -5.82 15.01
C GLY A 168 -13.48 -4.89 14.54
N ALA A 169 -13.66 -4.74 13.23
CA ALA A 169 -14.75 -3.96 12.64
C ALA A 169 -16.13 -4.54 13.01
N PHE A 170 -16.26 -5.86 12.96
CA PHE A 170 -17.47 -6.57 13.36
C PHE A 170 -17.81 -6.31 14.83
N VAL A 171 -16.84 -6.45 15.74
CA VAL A 171 -17.02 -6.18 17.17
C VAL A 171 -17.45 -4.73 17.41
N ILE A 172 -16.78 -3.75 16.76
CA ILE A 172 -17.14 -2.34 16.88
C ILE A 172 -18.57 -2.09 16.38
N ALA A 173 -18.99 -2.71 15.27
CA ALA A 173 -20.33 -2.58 14.73
C ALA A 173 -21.40 -3.17 15.65
N LEU A 174 -21.10 -4.30 16.30
CA LEU A 174 -21.97 -4.92 17.32
C LEU A 174 -22.12 -4.02 18.56
N VAL A 175 -21.00 -3.52 19.10
CA VAL A 175 -21.02 -2.63 20.28
C VAL A 175 -21.79 -1.33 20.01
N LYS A 176 -21.70 -0.81 18.78
CA LYS A 176 -22.47 0.37 18.33
C LYS A 176 -23.95 0.06 18.06
N GLY A 177 -24.39 -1.18 18.17
CA GLY A 177 -25.76 -1.60 17.90
C GLY A 177 -26.20 -1.41 16.44
N ARG A 178 -25.23 -1.33 15.51
CA ARG A 178 -25.49 -1.09 14.07
C ARG A 178 -25.47 -2.36 13.23
N MET A 179 -25.22 -3.52 13.83
CA MET A 179 -25.11 -4.81 13.15
C MET A 179 -26.33 -5.68 13.46
N GLY A 180 -27.30 -5.73 12.53
CA GLY A 180 -28.39 -6.68 12.54
C GLY A 180 -28.05 -7.92 11.69
N MET A 181 -28.80 -9.02 11.87
CA MET A 181 -28.59 -10.25 11.09
C MET A 181 -28.70 -10.02 9.58
N LYS A 182 -29.62 -9.15 9.14
CA LYS A 182 -29.80 -8.79 7.73
C LYS A 182 -28.58 -8.06 7.19
N SER A 183 -28.09 -7.04 7.91
CA SER A 183 -26.87 -6.30 7.54
C SER A 183 -25.65 -7.20 7.52
N LEU A 184 -25.52 -8.13 8.47
CA LEU A 184 -24.42 -9.11 8.48
C LEU A 184 -24.45 -9.98 7.23
N ALA A 185 -25.63 -10.49 6.85
CA ALA A 185 -25.78 -11.32 5.65
C ALA A 185 -25.41 -10.56 4.38
N GLU A 186 -25.82 -9.27 4.28
CA GLU A 186 -25.49 -8.40 3.15
C GLU A 186 -23.98 -8.15 3.07
N VAL A 187 -23.32 -7.81 4.18
CA VAL A 187 -21.87 -7.60 4.24
C VAL A 187 -21.09 -8.87 3.87
N LEU A 188 -21.50 -10.03 4.41
CA LEU A 188 -20.85 -11.31 4.08
C LEU A 188 -21.03 -11.68 2.60
N LYS A 189 -22.21 -11.43 2.03
CA LYS A 189 -22.45 -11.64 0.60
C LYS A 189 -21.58 -10.74 -0.26
N GLU A 190 -21.50 -9.45 0.07
CA GLU A 190 -20.67 -8.50 -0.66
C GLU A 190 -19.18 -8.83 -0.56
N ALA A 191 -18.71 -9.20 0.65
CA ALA A 191 -17.35 -9.66 0.86
C ALA A 191 -17.04 -10.93 0.05
N ALA A 192 -17.96 -11.91 0.03
CA ALA A 192 -17.78 -13.14 -0.74
C ALA A 192 -17.70 -12.87 -2.26
N VAL A 193 -18.57 -12.01 -2.79
CA VAL A 193 -18.55 -11.63 -4.22
C VAL A 193 -17.26 -10.94 -4.56
N THR A 194 -16.85 -9.91 -3.79
CA THR A 194 -15.60 -9.16 -4.03
C THR A 194 -14.39 -10.07 -3.96
N THR A 195 -14.31 -10.91 -2.93
CA THR A 195 -13.22 -11.89 -2.77
C THR A 195 -13.16 -12.86 -3.95
N SER A 196 -14.32 -13.38 -4.40
CA SER A 196 -14.37 -14.29 -5.55
C SER A 196 -13.87 -13.63 -6.83
N VAL A 197 -14.26 -12.39 -7.10
CA VAL A 197 -13.77 -11.63 -8.26
C VAL A 197 -12.25 -11.45 -8.20
N ILE A 198 -11.72 -11.04 -7.06
CA ILE A 198 -10.28 -10.86 -6.88
C ILE A 198 -9.55 -12.19 -7.10
N PHE A 199 -10.03 -13.30 -6.51
CA PHE A 199 -9.40 -14.61 -6.69
C PHE A 199 -9.43 -15.09 -8.13
N ILE A 200 -10.52 -14.90 -8.88
CA ILE A 200 -10.59 -15.27 -10.30
C ILE A 200 -9.53 -14.51 -11.10
N ILE A 201 -9.39 -13.20 -10.85
CA ILE A 201 -8.41 -12.37 -11.53
C ILE A 201 -6.99 -12.83 -11.17
N VAL A 202 -6.70 -13.06 -9.89
CA VAL A 202 -5.37 -13.51 -9.42
C VAL A 202 -5.01 -14.89 -9.96
N ILE A 203 -5.96 -15.85 -9.93
CA ILE A 203 -5.75 -17.21 -10.49
C ILE A 203 -5.47 -17.12 -11.99
N GLY A 204 -6.28 -16.34 -12.73
CA GLY A 204 -6.06 -16.11 -14.16
C GLY A 204 -4.67 -15.51 -14.43
N GLY A 205 -4.26 -14.56 -13.60
CA GLY A 205 -2.93 -13.94 -13.67
C GLY A 205 -1.78 -14.90 -13.38
N ILE A 206 -1.93 -15.76 -12.38
CA ILE A 206 -0.91 -16.79 -12.08
C ILE A 206 -0.77 -17.78 -13.25
N ILE A 207 -1.89 -18.21 -13.84
CA ILE A 207 -1.87 -19.09 -15.02
C ILE A 207 -1.18 -18.39 -16.20
N PHE A 208 -1.54 -17.12 -16.44
CA PHE A 208 -0.93 -16.29 -17.48
C PHE A 208 0.57 -16.08 -17.24
N ALA A 209 0.98 -15.77 -16.01
CA ALA A 209 2.37 -15.62 -15.63
C ALA A 209 3.20 -16.90 -15.91
N ARG A 210 2.65 -18.06 -15.54
CA ARG A 210 3.28 -19.36 -15.82
C ARG A 210 3.39 -19.63 -17.32
N PHE A 211 2.33 -19.35 -18.08
CA PHE A 211 2.36 -19.46 -19.54
C PHE A 211 3.48 -18.59 -20.14
N LEU A 212 3.59 -17.34 -19.73
CA LEU A 212 4.63 -16.42 -20.19
C LEU A 212 6.05 -16.93 -19.85
N THR A 213 6.21 -17.48 -18.65
CA THR A 213 7.49 -18.05 -18.22
C THR A 213 7.87 -19.28 -19.03
N TYR A 214 6.94 -20.23 -19.21
CA TYR A 214 7.20 -21.45 -19.99
C TYR A 214 7.36 -21.21 -21.48
N SER A 215 6.73 -20.16 -22.03
CA SER A 215 6.93 -19.76 -23.44
C SER A 215 8.30 -19.12 -23.70
N GLY A 216 9.06 -18.81 -22.67
CA GLY A 216 10.33 -18.07 -22.78
C GLY A 216 10.18 -16.58 -23.10
N LEU A 217 8.93 -16.10 -23.20
CA LEU A 217 8.65 -14.73 -23.61
C LEU A 217 9.24 -13.70 -22.60
N VAL A 218 9.18 -14.01 -21.31
CA VAL A 218 9.75 -13.14 -20.25
C VAL A 218 11.26 -12.99 -20.46
N GLU A 219 11.97 -14.05 -20.81
CA GLU A 219 13.42 -14.02 -21.07
C GLU A 219 13.75 -13.24 -22.35
N ILE A 220 12.99 -13.44 -23.42
CA ILE A 220 13.15 -12.71 -24.69
C ILE A 220 12.92 -11.21 -24.48
N ILE A 221 11.86 -10.83 -23.79
CA ILE A 221 11.56 -9.42 -23.49
C ILE A 221 12.64 -8.83 -22.57
N SER A 222 13.01 -9.57 -21.52
CA SER A 222 14.00 -9.13 -20.55
C SER A 222 15.36 -8.89 -21.20
N THR A 223 15.87 -9.87 -21.97
CA THR A 223 17.16 -9.73 -22.68
C THR A 223 17.10 -8.70 -23.78
N GLY A 224 15.98 -8.63 -24.52
CA GLY A 224 15.75 -7.60 -25.53
C GLY A 224 15.79 -6.19 -24.95
N LEU A 225 15.00 -5.94 -23.90
CA LEU A 225 14.95 -4.64 -23.23
C LEU A 225 16.30 -4.26 -22.61
N LEU A 226 16.92 -5.15 -21.85
CA LEU A 226 18.21 -4.89 -21.20
C LEU A 226 19.37 -4.79 -22.21
N GLY A 227 19.24 -5.46 -23.36
CA GLY A 227 20.20 -5.41 -24.45
C GLY A 227 20.36 -4.05 -25.14
N PHE A 228 19.39 -3.15 -24.98
CA PHE A 228 19.50 -1.76 -25.49
C PHE A 228 20.50 -0.91 -24.68
N GLY A 229 21.07 -1.43 -23.59
CA GLY A 229 22.09 -0.73 -22.80
C GLY A 229 21.63 0.62 -22.21
N SER A 230 20.33 0.78 -22.05
CA SER A 230 19.73 2.01 -21.53
C SER A 230 19.91 2.13 -20.02
N ASP A 231 19.93 3.36 -19.52
CA ASP A 231 19.86 3.63 -18.08
C ASP A 231 18.62 2.96 -17.46
N LYS A 232 18.76 2.43 -16.26
CA LYS A 232 17.66 1.78 -15.51
C LYS A 232 16.40 2.67 -15.43
N TYR A 233 16.55 3.98 -15.38
CA TYR A 233 15.43 4.93 -15.35
C TYR A 233 14.61 4.95 -16.64
N VAL A 234 15.19 4.55 -17.79
CA VAL A 234 14.44 4.36 -19.04
C VAL A 234 13.45 3.20 -18.90
N TYR A 235 13.88 2.09 -18.27
CA TYR A 235 12.98 0.97 -17.99
C TYR A 235 11.87 1.37 -17.01
N LEU A 236 12.20 2.18 -15.99
CA LEU A 236 11.21 2.72 -15.07
C LEU A 236 10.19 3.62 -15.77
N ALA A 237 10.65 4.49 -16.66
CA ALA A 237 9.77 5.36 -17.45
C ALA A 237 8.84 4.53 -18.37
N GLY A 238 9.37 3.50 -19.02
CA GLY A 238 8.58 2.57 -19.85
C GLY A 238 7.55 1.80 -19.02
N PHE A 239 7.94 1.30 -17.84
CA PHE A 239 7.04 0.67 -16.89
C PHE A 239 5.94 1.62 -16.42
N GLY A 240 6.31 2.85 -16.04
CA GLY A 240 5.36 3.88 -15.63
C GLY A 240 4.37 4.25 -16.73
N LEU A 241 4.86 4.41 -17.96
CA LEU A 241 4.01 4.72 -19.12
C LEU A 241 3.03 3.57 -19.39
N LEU A 242 3.49 2.32 -19.31
CA LEU A 242 2.65 1.14 -19.49
C LEU A 242 1.52 1.11 -18.44
N PHE A 243 1.84 1.35 -17.16
CA PHE A 243 0.84 1.41 -16.08
C PHE A 243 -0.15 2.54 -16.29
N LEU A 244 0.31 3.73 -16.66
CA LEU A 244 -0.55 4.88 -16.88
C LEU A 244 -1.49 4.65 -18.06
N VAL A 245 -0.98 4.14 -19.19
CA VAL A 245 -1.79 3.88 -20.38
C VAL A 245 -2.82 2.79 -20.13
N LEU A 246 -2.41 1.63 -19.59
CA LEU A 246 -3.35 0.55 -19.28
C LEU A 246 -4.35 0.96 -18.20
N GLY A 247 -3.89 1.66 -17.18
CA GLY A 247 -4.71 2.08 -16.05
C GLY A 247 -5.77 3.14 -16.38
N CYS A 248 -5.61 3.84 -17.50
CA CYS A 248 -6.70 4.67 -18.01
C CYS A 248 -7.95 3.86 -18.40
N PHE A 249 -7.82 2.55 -18.69
CA PHE A 249 -8.88 1.71 -19.23
C PHE A 249 -9.23 0.52 -18.34
N ILE A 250 -8.29 0.06 -17.51
CA ILE A 250 -8.36 -1.21 -16.78
C ILE A 250 -8.26 -0.93 -15.27
N GLU A 251 -8.93 -1.77 -14.50
CA GLU A 251 -8.92 -1.69 -13.03
C GLU A 251 -7.53 -2.06 -12.47
N PRO A 252 -7.07 -1.41 -11.37
CA PRO A 252 -5.71 -1.55 -10.83
C PRO A 252 -5.25 -2.98 -10.56
N ILE A 253 -6.10 -3.84 -10.02
CA ILE A 253 -5.75 -5.23 -9.74
C ILE A 253 -5.45 -5.96 -11.06
N ALA A 254 -6.28 -5.77 -12.08
CA ALA A 254 -6.11 -6.40 -13.38
C ALA A 254 -4.83 -5.92 -14.08
N ILE A 255 -4.48 -4.62 -13.97
CA ILE A 255 -3.21 -4.10 -14.49
C ILE A 255 -2.03 -4.81 -13.84
N MET A 256 -2.02 -4.90 -12.51
CA MET A 256 -0.94 -5.58 -11.78
C MET A 256 -0.81 -7.04 -12.20
N VAL A 257 -1.92 -7.76 -12.29
CA VAL A 257 -1.95 -9.18 -12.69
C VAL A 257 -1.42 -9.40 -14.10
N MET A 258 -1.71 -8.46 -15.03
CA MET A 258 -1.27 -8.58 -16.43
C MET A 258 0.18 -8.14 -16.64
N THR A 259 0.65 -7.12 -15.91
CA THR A 259 1.94 -6.48 -16.19
C THR A 259 3.09 -6.99 -15.32
N LEU A 260 2.84 -7.22 -14.03
CA LEU A 260 3.89 -7.61 -13.09
C LEU A 260 4.60 -8.91 -13.44
N PRO A 261 3.95 -9.97 -13.92
CA PRO A 261 4.65 -11.19 -14.30
C PRO A 261 5.74 -11.00 -15.35
N ILE A 262 5.57 -10.00 -16.22
CA ILE A 262 6.55 -9.66 -17.27
C ILE A 262 7.54 -8.63 -16.76
N MET A 263 7.03 -7.52 -16.22
CA MET A 263 7.85 -6.35 -15.93
C MET A 263 8.63 -6.48 -14.62
N PHE A 264 8.09 -7.18 -13.61
CA PHE A 264 8.75 -7.32 -12.33
C PHE A 264 10.16 -7.98 -12.44
N PRO A 265 10.33 -9.13 -13.13
CA PRO A 265 11.66 -9.72 -13.33
C PRO A 265 12.63 -8.77 -14.07
N VAL A 266 12.13 -8.03 -15.06
CA VAL A 266 12.94 -7.05 -15.80
C VAL A 266 13.44 -5.93 -14.89
N MET A 267 12.53 -5.38 -14.07
CA MET A 267 12.84 -4.27 -13.16
C MET A 267 13.81 -4.70 -12.05
N VAL A 268 13.65 -5.91 -11.51
CA VAL A 268 14.57 -6.48 -10.52
C VAL A 268 15.94 -6.73 -11.12
N LYS A 269 16.03 -7.30 -12.34
CA LYS A 269 17.30 -7.44 -13.09
C LYS A 269 17.96 -6.10 -13.40
N ALA A 270 17.17 -5.04 -13.61
CA ALA A 270 17.67 -3.67 -13.77
C ALA A 270 18.16 -3.01 -12.46
N GLY A 271 18.06 -3.72 -11.33
CA GLY A 271 18.59 -3.30 -10.03
C GLY A 271 17.62 -2.45 -9.18
N PHE A 272 16.32 -2.53 -9.42
CA PHE A 272 15.33 -1.92 -8.54
C PHE A 272 14.96 -2.85 -7.36
N ASP A 273 14.80 -2.24 -6.18
CA ASP A 273 14.34 -2.96 -5.00
C ASP A 273 12.88 -3.42 -5.18
N PRO A 274 12.55 -4.69 -4.88
CA PRO A 274 11.21 -5.25 -5.06
C PRO A 274 10.12 -4.55 -4.22
N ILE A 275 10.44 -4.13 -3.00
CA ILE A 275 9.47 -3.46 -2.10
C ILE A 275 9.21 -2.03 -2.58
N TRP A 276 10.28 -1.31 -2.94
CA TRP A 276 10.18 0.02 -3.52
C TRP A 276 9.37 -0.01 -4.82
N LEU A 277 9.63 -0.99 -5.69
CA LEU A 277 8.88 -1.18 -6.93
C LEU A 277 7.38 -1.41 -6.67
N GLY A 278 7.04 -2.10 -5.57
CA GLY A 278 5.66 -2.28 -5.14
C GLY A 278 4.97 -0.96 -4.81
N VAL A 279 5.62 -0.11 -4.02
CA VAL A 279 5.07 1.23 -3.70
C VAL A 279 4.90 2.08 -4.95
N VAL A 280 5.89 2.07 -5.85
CA VAL A 280 5.82 2.78 -7.15
C VAL A 280 4.70 2.24 -8.03
N SER A 281 4.53 0.91 -8.10
CA SER A 281 3.45 0.26 -8.87
C SER A 281 2.07 0.68 -8.35
N VAL A 282 1.88 0.68 -7.03
CA VAL A 282 0.63 1.16 -6.41
C VAL A 282 0.41 2.64 -6.72
N LYS A 283 1.45 3.46 -6.63
CA LYS A 283 1.36 4.89 -6.95
C LYS A 283 0.99 5.15 -8.41
N LEU A 284 1.59 4.42 -9.33
CA LEU A 284 1.24 4.49 -10.75
C LEU A 284 -0.21 4.07 -11.01
N ALA A 285 -0.68 3.02 -10.32
CA ALA A 285 -2.06 2.58 -10.38
C ALA A 285 -3.03 3.64 -9.84
N GLU A 286 -2.67 4.36 -8.76
CA GLU A 286 -3.46 5.49 -8.24
C GLU A 286 -3.59 6.63 -9.24
N ILE A 287 -2.48 7.04 -9.86
CA ILE A 287 -2.49 8.09 -10.89
C ILE A 287 -3.37 7.67 -12.07
N SER A 288 -3.29 6.42 -12.45
CA SER A 288 -4.01 5.89 -13.61
C SER A 288 -5.54 5.91 -13.44
N VAL A 289 -6.05 5.59 -12.23
CA VAL A 289 -7.51 5.62 -11.97
C VAL A 289 -8.09 7.03 -11.88
N LEU A 290 -7.23 8.05 -11.83
CA LEU A 290 -7.62 9.46 -11.92
C LEU A 290 -7.51 10.01 -13.34
N SER A 291 -6.69 9.36 -14.19
CA SER A 291 -6.27 9.90 -15.48
C SER A 291 -7.33 9.69 -16.57
N PRO A 292 -7.53 10.68 -17.47
CA PRO A 292 -8.35 10.50 -18.66
C PRO A 292 -7.80 9.38 -19.56
N PRO A 293 -8.61 8.69 -20.39
CA PRO A 293 -10.00 9.06 -20.74
C PRO A 293 -11.07 8.46 -19.83
N VAL A 294 -10.79 7.37 -19.09
CA VAL A 294 -11.81 6.71 -18.25
C VAL A 294 -11.75 7.23 -16.83
N GLY A 295 -10.63 6.99 -16.09
CA GLY A 295 -10.50 7.45 -14.71
C GLY A 295 -11.55 6.85 -13.77
N LEU A 296 -11.39 5.61 -13.33
CA LEU A 296 -12.40 4.88 -12.55
C LEU A 296 -12.91 5.67 -11.34
N ASN A 297 -12.04 6.29 -10.56
CA ASN A 297 -12.45 7.10 -9.42
C ASN A 297 -13.24 8.34 -9.85
N VAL A 298 -12.96 8.90 -11.01
CA VAL A 298 -13.70 10.04 -11.58
C VAL A 298 -15.13 9.63 -11.90
N PHE A 299 -15.33 8.46 -12.50
CA PHE A 299 -16.65 7.89 -12.74
C PHE A 299 -17.41 7.57 -11.45
N VAL A 300 -16.72 7.04 -10.44
CA VAL A 300 -17.31 6.75 -9.13
C VAL A 300 -17.81 8.03 -8.49
N VAL A 301 -17.01 9.09 -8.46
CA VAL A 301 -17.41 10.40 -7.91
C VAL A 301 -18.61 10.96 -8.67
N LYS A 302 -18.58 10.93 -10.01
CA LYS A 302 -19.70 11.38 -10.83
C LYS A 302 -20.97 10.60 -10.55
N SER A 303 -20.90 9.28 -10.44
CA SER A 303 -22.06 8.39 -10.26
C SER A 303 -22.62 8.44 -8.85
N ALA A 304 -21.76 8.61 -7.83
CA ALA A 304 -22.16 8.66 -6.42
C ALA A 304 -22.58 10.08 -5.97
N SER A 305 -22.33 11.10 -6.78
CA SER A 305 -22.57 12.51 -6.40
C SER A 305 -24.06 12.81 -6.24
N PRO A 306 -24.50 13.28 -5.07
CA PRO A 306 -25.86 13.79 -4.86
C PRO A 306 -26.05 15.21 -5.43
N VAL A 307 -24.95 15.86 -5.82
CA VAL A 307 -24.96 17.19 -6.42
C VAL A 307 -24.73 17.06 -7.93
N PRO A 308 -25.45 17.80 -8.78
CA PRO A 308 -25.23 17.78 -10.22
C PRO A 308 -23.80 18.12 -10.58
N VAL A 309 -23.08 17.17 -11.20
CA VAL A 309 -21.72 17.35 -11.68
C VAL A 309 -21.53 16.61 -13.01
N THR A 310 -20.86 17.24 -13.95
CA THR A 310 -20.50 16.62 -15.23
C THR A 310 -19.15 15.92 -15.14
N LEU A 311 -18.95 14.91 -15.96
CA LEU A 311 -17.67 14.18 -16.03
C LEU A 311 -16.49 15.12 -16.34
N GLY A 312 -16.70 16.07 -17.25
CA GLY A 312 -15.67 17.07 -17.59
C GLY A 312 -15.32 17.99 -16.41
N GLN A 313 -16.28 18.30 -15.53
CA GLN A 313 -16.00 19.06 -14.30
C GLN A 313 -15.15 18.25 -13.32
N VAL A 314 -15.43 16.95 -13.17
CA VAL A 314 -14.63 16.08 -12.30
C VAL A 314 -13.21 15.96 -12.83
N PHE A 315 -13.03 15.70 -14.13
CA PHE A 315 -11.69 15.66 -14.76
C PHE A 315 -10.93 16.98 -14.60
N ALA A 316 -11.60 18.13 -14.84
CA ALA A 316 -10.98 19.43 -14.64
C ALA A 316 -10.53 19.63 -13.17
N GLY A 317 -11.31 19.11 -12.22
CA GLY A 317 -10.97 19.18 -10.80
C GLY A 317 -9.84 18.25 -10.39
N VAL A 318 -9.73 17.07 -11.01
CA VAL A 318 -8.70 16.06 -10.70
C VAL A 318 -7.35 16.40 -11.33
N THR A 319 -7.32 17.09 -12.49
CA THR A 319 -6.08 17.40 -13.22
C THR A 319 -4.96 18.01 -12.33
N PRO A 320 -5.22 18.99 -11.45
CA PRO A 320 -4.20 19.50 -10.54
C PRO A 320 -3.65 18.42 -9.59
N PHE A 321 -4.49 17.49 -9.14
CA PHE A 321 -4.07 16.41 -8.24
C PHE A 321 -3.23 15.36 -8.96
N ILE A 322 -3.50 15.09 -10.25
CA ILE A 322 -2.64 14.23 -11.08
C ILE A 322 -1.23 14.83 -11.17
N VAL A 323 -1.12 16.15 -11.32
CA VAL A 323 0.20 16.82 -11.33
C VAL A 323 0.90 16.68 -9.98
N LEU A 324 0.18 16.83 -8.88
CA LEU A 324 0.71 16.62 -7.52
C LEU A 324 1.14 15.16 -7.28
N ASP A 325 0.40 14.20 -7.83
CA ASP A 325 0.75 12.78 -7.78
C ASP A 325 2.00 12.46 -8.58
N LEU A 326 2.13 13.01 -9.78
CA LEU A 326 3.36 12.88 -10.57
C LEU A 326 4.56 13.51 -9.85
N ALA A 327 4.37 14.67 -9.21
CA ALA A 327 5.41 15.26 -8.37
C ALA A 327 5.79 14.36 -7.18
N SER A 328 4.82 13.74 -6.51
CA SER A 328 5.08 12.78 -5.43
C SER A 328 5.82 11.54 -5.94
N LEU A 329 5.47 11.03 -7.12
CA LEU A 329 6.15 9.90 -7.76
C LEU A 329 7.62 10.23 -8.06
N VAL A 330 7.89 11.44 -8.57
CA VAL A 330 9.27 11.92 -8.79
C VAL A 330 10.04 11.93 -7.47
N LEU A 331 9.43 12.39 -6.37
CA LEU A 331 10.08 12.35 -5.06
C LEU A 331 10.39 10.91 -4.60
N TYR A 332 9.52 9.93 -4.88
CA TYR A 332 9.79 8.52 -4.55
C TYR A 332 10.96 7.95 -5.35
N VAL A 333 11.12 8.41 -6.60
CA VAL A 333 12.23 8.00 -7.46
C VAL A 333 13.55 8.64 -7.03
N LEU A 334 13.51 9.92 -6.63
CA LEU A 334 14.71 10.67 -6.22
C LEU A 334 15.20 10.27 -4.81
N PHE A 335 14.28 9.90 -3.91
CA PHE A 335 14.58 9.60 -2.51
C PHE A 335 14.06 8.23 -2.08
N PRO A 336 14.47 7.12 -2.76
CA PRO A 336 13.89 5.80 -2.52
C PRO A 336 14.11 5.29 -1.09
N ASN A 337 15.30 5.48 -0.53
CA ASN A 337 15.67 4.95 0.79
C ASN A 337 15.06 5.76 1.95
N THR A 338 14.71 7.01 1.73
CA THR A 338 14.18 7.91 2.78
C THR A 338 12.67 7.87 2.84
N LEU A 339 12.03 7.81 1.67
CA LEU A 339 10.57 7.91 1.55
C LEU A 339 9.89 6.55 1.55
N VAL A 340 10.56 5.52 1.06
CA VAL A 340 10.08 4.15 1.17
C VAL A 340 10.89 3.49 2.27
N LEU A 341 10.25 3.10 3.38
CA LEU A 341 10.88 2.38 4.48
C LEU A 341 11.24 0.96 4.02
N VAL A 342 12.23 0.89 3.14
CA VAL A 342 12.81 -0.39 2.74
C VAL A 342 13.66 -0.85 3.90
N GLN A 343 13.20 -1.86 4.64
CA GLN A 343 14.10 -2.55 5.54
C GLN A 343 15.20 -3.15 4.65
N PRO A 344 16.47 -2.85 4.92
CA PRO A 344 17.53 -3.46 4.15
C PRO A 344 17.33 -4.98 4.23
N GLY A 345 17.03 -5.59 3.09
CA GLY A 345 17.17 -7.02 2.92
C GLY A 345 18.61 -7.40 3.24
N ILE A 346 18.97 -8.66 3.23
CA ILE A 346 20.37 -9.08 3.34
C ILE A 346 21.15 -8.24 2.32
N PRO A 347 22.05 -7.36 2.75
CA PRO A 347 22.79 -6.53 1.82
C PRO A 347 23.60 -7.46 0.92
N LEU A 348 23.22 -7.52 -0.35
CA LEU A 348 23.97 -8.24 -1.37
C LEU A 348 25.12 -7.33 -1.80
N VAL A 349 26.31 -7.85 -1.76
CA VAL A 349 27.54 -7.21 -2.26
C VAL A 349 27.91 -7.89 -3.56
N GLU A 350 28.35 -7.14 -4.54
CA GLU A 350 28.86 -7.69 -5.79
C GLU A 350 30.16 -8.47 -5.48
N GLY A 351 30.11 -9.79 -5.62
CA GLY A 351 31.28 -10.66 -5.48
C GLY A 351 32.29 -10.43 -6.60
N ARG A 352 33.55 -10.92 -6.42
CA ARG A 352 34.63 -10.78 -7.41
C ARG A 352 34.30 -11.37 -8.80
N ASP A 353 33.28 -12.18 -8.88
CA ASP A 353 32.80 -12.87 -10.08
C ASP A 353 31.52 -12.20 -10.67
N GLY A 354 31.17 -10.98 -10.22
CA GLY A 354 29.98 -10.25 -10.70
C GLY A 354 28.65 -10.84 -10.23
N LYS A 355 28.67 -11.83 -9.33
CA LYS A 355 27.45 -12.39 -8.74
C LYS A 355 27.12 -11.70 -7.43
N ALA A 356 25.82 -11.47 -7.18
CA ALA A 356 25.35 -10.93 -5.92
C ALA A 356 25.58 -11.96 -4.79
N VAL A 357 26.45 -11.62 -3.85
CA VAL A 357 26.80 -12.44 -2.69
C VAL A 357 26.29 -11.76 -1.43
N ALA A 358 25.79 -12.52 -0.46
CA ALA A 358 25.39 -11.96 0.81
C ALA A 358 26.59 -11.33 1.54
N ASN A 359 26.38 -10.15 2.17
CA ASN A 359 27.44 -9.43 2.87
C ASN A 359 27.98 -10.29 4.01
N GLU A 360 29.29 -10.56 4.01
CA GLU A 360 29.97 -11.41 5.01
C GLU A 360 29.74 -10.92 6.44
N ALA A 361 29.75 -9.61 6.67
CA ALA A 361 29.48 -9.04 7.98
C ALA A 361 28.05 -9.31 8.48
N TYR A 362 27.07 -9.38 7.57
CA TYR A 362 25.69 -9.72 7.90
C TYR A 362 25.54 -11.22 8.18
N ILE A 363 26.24 -12.06 7.41
CA ILE A 363 26.31 -13.52 7.65
C ILE A 363 26.97 -13.80 9.01
N GLU A 364 28.05 -13.09 9.34
CA GLU A 364 28.72 -13.20 10.63
C GLU A 364 27.82 -12.76 11.80
N HIS A 365 27.03 -11.70 11.61
CA HIS A 365 26.04 -11.28 12.59
C HIS A 365 24.89 -12.28 12.77
N LEU A 366 24.37 -12.85 11.69
CA LEU A 366 23.37 -13.92 11.74
C LEU A 366 23.94 -15.19 12.39
N ASN A 367 25.19 -15.56 12.07
CA ASN A 367 25.88 -16.69 12.71
C ASN A 367 26.03 -16.46 14.21
N SER A 368 26.41 -15.26 14.64
CA SER A 368 26.52 -14.88 16.05
C SER A 368 25.17 -14.99 16.78
N LEU A 369 24.08 -14.50 16.17
CA LEU A 369 22.73 -14.62 16.73
C LEU A 369 22.25 -16.07 16.80
N MET A 370 22.50 -16.86 15.75
CA MET A 370 22.14 -18.27 15.69
C MET A 370 22.91 -19.09 16.70
N MET A 371 24.23 -18.86 16.82
CA MET A 371 25.08 -19.52 17.82
C MET A 371 24.66 -19.15 19.25
N GLY A 372 24.28 -17.88 19.49
CA GLY A 372 23.71 -17.46 20.77
C GLY A 372 22.43 -18.21 21.10
N LEU A 373 21.54 -18.40 20.11
CA LEU A 373 20.28 -19.13 20.27
C LEU A 373 20.52 -20.64 20.54
N ILE A 374 21.45 -21.26 19.79
CA ILE A 374 21.81 -22.68 19.96
C ILE A 374 22.42 -22.90 21.34
N MET A 375 23.31 -22.00 21.80
CA MET A 375 23.92 -22.09 23.12
C MET A 375 22.88 -21.89 24.26
N ASP A 376 21.93 -20.98 24.05
CA ASP A 376 20.84 -20.76 25.03
C ASP A 376 19.93 -21.98 25.16
N VAL A 377 19.61 -22.64 24.02
CA VAL A 377 18.86 -23.91 24.01
C VAL A 377 19.67 -25.05 24.63
N ARG A 378 20.96 -25.20 24.30
CA ARG A 378 21.86 -26.21 24.89
C ARG A 378 21.99 -26.06 26.41
N ASN A 379 21.99 -24.84 26.91
CA ASN A 379 22.11 -24.55 28.35
C ASN A 379 20.79 -24.76 29.14
N LYS A 380 19.64 -24.64 28.47
CA LYS A 380 18.32 -24.73 29.13
C LYS A 380 17.67 -26.11 29.00
N VAL A 381 18.06 -26.94 28.03
CA VAL A 381 17.47 -28.26 27.79
C VAL A 381 18.43 -29.36 28.24
N PRO A 382 18.01 -30.29 29.14
CA PRO A 382 18.84 -31.44 29.54
C PRO A 382 19.23 -32.28 28.32
N PHE A 383 20.46 -32.74 28.27
CA PHE A 383 21.06 -33.48 27.13
C PHE A 383 20.25 -34.73 26.76
N SER A 384 19.55 -35.34 27.71
CA SER A 384 18.68 -36.52 27.53
C SER A 384 17.40 -36.25 26.75
N PHE A 385 16.99 -34.99 26.60
CA PHE A 385 15.79 -34.57 25.86
C PHE A 385 16.12 -33.87 24.53
N MET A 386 17.39 -33.77 24.15
CA MET A 386 17.83 -33.08 22.94
C MET A 386 17.77 -34.02 21.73
N PRO A 387 17.00 -33.67 20.66
CA PRO A 387 16.99 -34.47 19.43
C PRO A 387 18.39 -34.57 18.81
N ARG A 388 18.73 -35.72 18.22
CA ARG A 388 20.05 -35.94 17.54
C ARG A 388 20.33 -34.90 16.47
N GLU A 389 19.30 -34.44 15.78
CA GLU A 389 19.39 -33.42 14.73
C GLU A 389 19.93 -32.06 15.23
N VAL A 390 19.79 -31.76 16.55
CA VAL A 390 20.34 -30.53 17.15
C VAL A 390 21.76 -30.72 17.66
N LEU A 391 22.13 -31.96 18.02
CA LEU A 391 23.48 -32.32 18.45
C LEU A 391 24.48 -32.32 17.27
N ASP A 392 23.97 -32.60 16.05
CA ASP A 392 24.76 -32.71 14.83
C ASP A 392 24.73 -31.40 14.00
N LEU A 393 24.17 -30.28 14.55
CA LEU A 393 24.22 -28.99 13.87
C LEU A 393 25.68 -28.54 13.69
N PRO A 394 26.08 -28.14 12.48
CA PRO A 394 27.43 -27.65 12.20
C PRO A 394 27.73 -26.40 13.03
N GLU A 395 28.97 -26.25 13.43
CA GLU A 395 29.46 -25.11 14.19
C GLU A 395 29.41 -23.77 13.40
N ARG A 396 29.12 -23.82 12.11
CA ARG A 396 28.92 -22.68 11.23
C ARG A 396 27.77 -22.96 10.27
N VAL A 397 26.92 -21.94 10.08
CA VAL A 397 25.88 -21.97 9.05
C VAL A 397 26.54 -21.73 7.70
N GLU A 398 26.56 -22.74 6.83
CA GLU A 398 27.08 -22.60 5.47
C GLU A 398 26.02 -22.04 4.54
N CYS A 399 26.38 -20.99 3.80
CA CYS A 399 25.60 -20.53 2.65
C CYS A 399 25.98 -21.35 1.42
N VAL A 400 25.09 -22.21 0.98
CA VAL A 400 25.24 -22.93 -0.29
C VAL A 400 24.43 -22.15 -1.35
N ASN A 401 25.13 -21.64 -2.38
CA ASN A 401 24.54 -20.85 -3.48
C ASN A 401 23.76 -19.58 -3.02
N GLY A 402 24.23 -18.89 -1.97
CA GLY A 402 23.61 -17.65 -1.49
C GLY A 402 22.30 -17.85 -0.70
N ALA A 403 21.92 -19.08 -0.37
CA ALA A 403 20.77 -19.39 0.47
C ALA A 403 21.18 -20.17 1.73
N LEU A 404 20.64 -19.78 2.89
CA LEU A 404 20.74 -20.55 4.12
C LEU A 404 20.04 -21.91 3.95
N ARG A 405 20.66 -23.02 4.38
CA ARG A 405 19.98 -24.32 4.37
C ARG A 405 18.76 -24.29 5.28
N PHE A 406 17.60 -24.34 4.68
CA PHE A 406 16.30 -24.30 5.36
C PHE A 406 16.05 -25.49 6.33
N SER A 407 16.76 -26.61 6.16
CA SER A 407 16.66 -27.80 7.04
C SER A 407 17.05 -27.47 8.48
N ASP A 408 18.09 -26.68 8.65
CA ASP A 408 18.70 -26.41 9.95
C ASP A 408 17.84 -25.43 10.78
N MET A 409 17.17 -24.50 10.10
CA MET A 409 16.23 -23.56 10.73
C MET A 409 14.94 -24.22 11.21
N ARG A 410 14.42 -25.26 10.54
CA ARG A 410 13.20 -25.97 10.97
C ARG A 410 13.44 -26.74 12.26
N ALA A 411 14.60 -27.37 12.41
CA ALA A 411 14.97 -28.09 13.64
C ALA A 411 15.05 -27.15 14.84
N ILE A 412 15.63 -25.95 14.67
CA ILE A 412 15.76 -24.93 15.72
C ILE A 412 14.40 -24.33 16.10
N MET A 413 13.51 -24.06 15.11
CA MET A 413 12.18 -23.52 15.37
C MET A 413 11.24 -24.52 16.04
N SER A 414 11.34 -25.82 15.71
CA SER A 414 10.52 -26.84 16.37
C SER A 414 10.85 -26.99 17.86
N LEU A 415 12.11 -26.79 18.25
CA LEU A 415 12.54 -26.79 19.64
C LEU A 415 12.05 -25.61 20.46
N LYS A 416 11.89 -24.43 19.84
CA LYS A 416 11.38 -23.22 20.50
C LYS A 416 9.90 -23.32 20.86
N GLN A 417 9.15 -24.25 20.24
CA GLN A 417 7.75 -24.53 20.56
C GLN A 417 7.55 -25.50 21.74
N HIS A 418 8.63 -26.16 22.19
CA HIS A 418 8.59 -27.16 23.26
C HIS A 418 9.38 -26.76 24.52
N VAL A 419 9.97 -25.55 24.55
CA VAL A 419 10.59 -24.88 25.70
C VAL A 419 9.83 -23.64 26.07
#